data_ea42d1e20d3fc1926b72db0b5e2ef497
#
_entry.id   ea42d1e20d3fc1926b72db0b5e2ef497
#
_cell.length_a   1.000
_cell.length_b   1.000
_cell.length_c   1.000
_cell.angle_alpha   90.00
_cell.angle_beta   90.00
_cell.angle_gamma   90.00
#
_symmetry.space_group_name_H-M   'P 1'
#
loop_
_entity.id
_entity.type
_entity.pdbx_description
1 polymer ?
#
loop_
_entity_poly.entity_id
_entity_poly.type
_entity_poly.pdbx_seq_one_letter_code
_entity_poly.pdbx_strand_id
1 'polypeptide(L)'
;FGPAAAAYAASPVHRAGADLDAMLALGREVAARRVLDVACGAGHTALAFAEQADEVVALDLTPAMLEQAAALAAERRLTNLRFERADAAALPFPDASFDLVTSRLAAHHYADPAAAVREAARVLRPGGRLMLSDIVASDDPALDTFLNAFEVLRDASHARDHRIRQWCGFFRDAGLAPEVLGPWPMQIDFDAWVERIRTPPASVVGLRALFDHAPAPSREAFGISDGYDFRLTVAVIVGGISAGS
;
A
#
# COMPACT_ATOMS: atom_id res chain seq x y z
N PHE A 1 13.66 -3.09 -4.98
CA PHE A 1 12.65 -4.18 -4.88
C PHE A 1 12.97 -5.42 -5.71
N GLY A 2 13.62 -5.33 -6.89
CA GLY A 2 13.88 -6.50 -7.72
C GLY A 2 14.41 -7.73 -6.97
N PRO A 3 15.52 -7.63 -6.20
CA PRO A 3 16.07 -8.75 -5.44
C PRO A 3 15.16 -9.30 -4.32
N ALA A 4 14.16 -8.54 -3.88
CA ALA A 4 13.23 -8.91 -2.82
C ALA A 4 11.87 -9.43 -3.33
N ALA A 5 11.62 -9.42 -4.66
CA ALA A 5 10.31 -9.71 -5.24
C ALA A 5 9.74 -11.07 -4.80
N ALA A 6 10.57 -12.12 -4.77
CA ALA A 6 10.15 -13.45 -4.30
C ALA A 6 9.75 -13.46 -2.81
N ALA A 7 10.44 -12.68 -1.97
CA ALA A 7 10.10 -12.57 -0.55
C ALA A 7 8.77 -11.83 -0.34
N TYR A 8 8.47 -10.82 -1.17
CA TYR A 8 7.16 -10.16 -1.18
C TYR A 8 6.05 -11.12 -1.64
N ALA A 9 6.29 -11.94 -2.67
CA ALA A 9 5.33 -12.94 -3.13
C ALA A 9 4.96 -13.97 -2.04
N ALA A 10 5.91 -14.33 -1.17
CA ALA A 10 5.70 -15.25 -0.06
C ALA A 10 5.17 -14.58 1.22
N SER A 11 5.10 -13.25 1.27
CA SER A 11 4.83 -12.48 2.49
C SER A 11 3.39 -12.62 2.99
N PRO A 12 3.15 -13.12 4.22
CA PRO A 12 1.81 -13.27 4.78
C PRO A 12 1.08 -11.92 4.93
N VAL A 13 1.77 -10.87 5.39
CA VAL A 13 1.17 -9.53 5.63
C VAL A 13 0.72 -8.84 4.34
N HIS A 14 1.29 -9.20 3.19
CA HIS A 14 0.84 -8.68 1.89
C HIS A 14 -0.28 -9.52 1.30
N ARG A 15 -0.35 -10.81 1.63
CA ARG A 15 -1.34 -11.74 1.09
C ARG A 15 -2.72 -11.60 1.72
N ALA A 16 -2.81 -11.17 2.99
CA ALA A 16 -4.06 -11.08 3.73
C ALA A 16 -4.00 -9.92 4.73
N GLY A 17 -5.15 -9.46 5.21
CA GLY A 17 -5.27 -8.45 6.24
C GLY A 17 -6.68 -7.87 6.27
N ALA A 18 -7.09 -7.33 7.42
CA ALA A 18 -8.41 -6.73 7.59
C ALA A 18 -8.64 -5.54 6.64
N ASP A 19 -7.58 -4.84 6.27
CA ASP A 19 -7.58 -3.79 5.26
C ASP A 19 -7.95 -4.34 3.87
N LEU A 20 -7.33 -5.46 3.45
CA LEU A 20 -7.64 -6.10 2.18
C LEU A 20 -9.09 -6.62 2.16
N ASP A 21 -9.54 -7.24 3.25
CA ASP A 21 -10.93 -7.72 3.38
C ASP A 21 -11.93 -6.58 3.25
N ALA A 22 -11.66 -5.43 3.88
CA ALA A 22 -12.49 -4.23 3.77
C ALA A 22 -12.50 -3.68 2.33
N MET A 23 -11.32 -3.61 1.67
CA MET A 23 -11.23 -3.19 0.26
C MET A 23 -12.02 -4.11 -0.67
N LEU A 24 -11.93 -5.43 -0.49
CA LEU A 24 -12.66 -6.41 -1.29
C LEU A 24 -14.18 -6.34 -1.05
N ALA A 25 -14.62 -6.11 0.20
CA ALA A 25 -16.03 -5.92 0.53
C ALA A 25 -16.59 -4.69 -0.20
N LEU A 26 -15.90 -3.57 -0.12
CA LEU A 26 -16.30 -2.32 -0.79
C LEU A 26 -16.23 -2.46 -2.33
N GLY A 27 -15.25 -3.20 -2.88
CA GLY A 27 -15.18 -3.50 -4.31
C GLY A 27 -16.42 -4.23 -4.84
N ARG A 28 -16.95 -5.15 -4.04
CA ARG A 28 -18.24 -5.84 -4.35
C ARG A 28 -19.43 -4.90 -4.29
N GLU A 29 -19.48 -4.02 -3.28
CA GLU A 29 -20.58 -3.05 -3.13
C GLU A 29 -20.67 -2.07 -4.31
N VAL A 30 -19.51 -1.61 -4.82
CA VAL A 30 -19.46 -0.73 -6.00
C VAL A 30 -19.55 -1.49 -7.32
N ALA A 31 -19.65 -2.82 -7.28
CA ALA A 31 -19.71 -3.69 -8.46
C ALA A 31 -18.60 -3.36 -9.49
N ALA A 32 -17.37 -3.15 -9.00
CA ALA A 32 -16.24 -2.76 -9.83
C ALA A 32 -15.92 -3.85 -10.87
N ARG A 33 -16.03 -3.51 -12.14
CA ARG A 33 -15.77 -4.44 -13.25
C ARG A 33 -14.35 -4.30 -13.79
N ARG A 34 -13.85 -3.07 -13.88
CA ARG A 34 -12.51 -2.76 -14.36
C ARG A 34 -11.68 -2.09 -13.28
N VAL A 35 -10.68 -2.81 -12.78
CA VAL A 35 -9.87 -2.41 -11.63
C VAL A 35 -8.43 -2.11 -12.08
N LEU A 36 -7.83 -1.05 -11.54
CA LEU A 36 -6.40 -0.76 -11.64
C LEU A 36 -5.77 -0.89 -10.25
N ASP A 37 -4.79 -1.77 -10.10
CA ASP A 37 -3.98 -1.89 -8.88
C ASP A 37 -2.62 -1.22 -9.11
N VAL A 38 -2.40 -0.07 -8.48
CA VAL A 38 -1.23 0.80 -8.65
C VAL A 38 -0.15 0.44 -7.64
N ALA A 39 1.09 0.25 -8.11
CA ALA A 39 2.21 -0.27 -7.35
C ALA A 39 1.86 -1.63 -6.72
N CYS A 40 1.39 -2.54 -7.57
CA CYS A 40 0.82 -3.84 -7.20
C CYS A 40 1.84 -4.78 -6.53
N GLY A 41 3.15 -4.49 -6.61
CA GLY A 41 4.20 -5.37 -6.13
C GLY A 41 4.06 -6.78 -6.70
N ALA A 42 4.10 -7.81 -5.83
CA ALA A 42 3.91 -9.21 -6.22
C ALA A 42 2.44 -9.57 -6.56
N GLY A 43 1.53 -8.59 -6.60
CA GLY A 43 0.19 -8.74 -7.16
C GLY A 43 -0.90 -9.22 -6.20
N HIS A 44 -0.65 -9.32 -4.91
CA HIS A 44 -1.63 -9.89 -3.98
C HIS A 44 -3.00 -9.21 -4.02
N THR A 45 -3.04 -7.89 -4.07
CA THR A 45 -4.29 -7.10 -4.18
C THR A 45 -4.94 -7.31 -5.55
N ALA A 46 -4.18 -7.18 -6.64
CA ALA A 46 -4.67 -7.41 -8.00
C ALA A 46 -5.27 -8.81 -8.17
N LEU A 47 -4.58 -9.85 -7.67
CA LEU A 47 -5.06 -11.24 -7.72
C LEU A 47 -6.37 -11.43 -6.95
N ALA A 48 -6.50 -10.80 -5.78
CA ALA A 48 -7.73 -10.88 -4.99
C ALA A 48 -8.90 -10.17 -5.69
N PHE A 49 -8.66 -9.01 -6.33
CA PHE A 49 -9.70 -8.33 -7.11
C PHE A 49 -10.05 -9.07 -8.41
N ALA A 50 -9.12 -9.83 -9.00
CA ALA A 50 -9.38 -10.62 -10.20
C ALA A 50 -10.45 -11.70 -10.01
N GLU A 51 -10.70 -12.13 -8.77
CA GLU A 51 -11.75 -13.09 -8.44
C GLU A 51 -13.16 -12.47 -8.48
N GLN A 52 -13.28 -11.15 -8.55
CA GLN A 52 -14.57 -10.43 -8.51
C GLN A 52 -14.74 -9.37 -9.59
N ALA A 53 -13.74 -9.09 -10.41
CA ALA A 53 -13.78 -8.11 -11.49
C ALA A 53 -13.72 -8.79 -12.87
N ASP A 54 -14.17 -8.10 -13.91
CA ASP A 54 -14.07 -8.59 -15.30
C ASP A 54 -12.63 -8.44 -15.84
N GLU A 55 -11.95 -7.35 -15.49
CA GLU A 55 -10.58 -7.05 -15.89
C GLU A 55 -9.83 -6.37 -14.72
N VAL A 56 -8.60 -6.83 -14.45
CA VAL A 56 -7.68 -6.16 -13.53
C VAL A 56 -6.39 -5.81 -14.25
N VAL A 57 -5.96 -4.55 -14.14
CA VAL A 57 -4.64 -4.12 -14.57
C VAL A 57 -3.77 -3.96 -13.33
N ALA A 58 -2.71 -4.75 -13.25
CA ALA A 58 -1.69 -4.69 -12.19
C ALA A 58 -0.50 -3.87 -12.69
N LEU A 59 -0.24 -2.73 -12.06
CA LEU A 59 0.78 -1.78 -12.48
C LEU A 59 1.87 -1.67 -11.41
N ASP A 60 3.13 -1.80 -11.82
CA ASP A 60 4.30 -1.56 -10.94
C ASP A 60 5.46 -0.99 -11.75
N LEU A 61 6.34 -0.24 -11.10
CA LEU A 61 7.55 0.30 -11.72
C LEU A 61 8.64 -0.78 -11.90
N THR A 62 8.61 -1.84 -11.07
CA THR A 62 9.65 -2.87 -10.95
C THR A 62 9.31 -4.11 -11.78
N PRO A 63 10.02 -4.42 -12.89
CA PRO A 63 9.73 -5.58 -13.73
C PRO A 63 9.68 -6.90 -12.97
N ALA A 64 10.63 -7.13 -12.04
CA ALA A 64 10.68 -8.35 -11.25
C ALA A 64 9.46 -8.55 -10.34
N MET A 65 8.78 -7.49 -9.92
CA MET A 65 7.50 -7.57 -9.20
C MET A 65 6.39 -8.05 -10.13
N LEU A 66 6.30 -7.48 -11.33
CA LEU A 66 5.32 -7.89 -12.34
C LEU A 66 5.52 -9.35 -12.78
N GLU A 67 6.77 -9.81 -12.89
CA GLU A 67 7.07 -11.22 -13.17
C GLU A 67 6.55 -12.15 -12.07
N GLN A 68 6.71 -11.79 -10.79
CA GLN A 68 6.15 -12.55 -9.66
C GLN A 68 4.63 -12.53 -9.67
N ALA A 69 4.02 -11.37 -9.91
CA ALA A 69 2.57 -11.23 -10.01
C ALA A 69 1.99 -12.09 -11.14
N ALA A 70 2.64 -12.11 -12.31
CA ALA A 70 2.24 -12.93 -13.44
C ALA A 70 2.37 -14.44 -13.13
N ALA A 71 3.45 -14.85 -12.46
CA ALA A 71 3.64 -16.25 -12.04
C ALA A 71 2.53 -16.70 -11.08
N LEU A 72 2.22 -15.89 -10.07
CA LEU A 72 1.14 -16.16 -9.12
C LEU A 72 -0.25 -16.19 -9.79
N ALA A 73 -0.49 -15.31 -10.78
CA ALA A 73 -1.72 -15.33 -11.57
C ALA A 73 -1.87 -16.64 -12.36
N ALA A 74 -0.78 -17.09 -13.00
CA ALA A 74 -0.75 -18.34 -13.74
C ALA A 74 -0.99 -19.57 -12.83
N GLU A 75 -0.37 -19.62 -11.65
CA GLU A 75 -0.59 -20.66 -10.65
C GLU A 75 -2.07 -20.75 -10.22
N ARG A 76 -2.74 -19.58 -10.06
CA ARG A 76 -4.16 -19.48 -9.71
C ARG A 76 -5.09 -19.62 -10.91
N ARG A 77 -4.56 -19.76 -12.13
CA ARG A 77 -5.33 -19.84 -13.39
C ARG A 77 -6.23 -18.63 -13.64
N LEU A 78 -5.82 -17.45 -13.18
CA LEU A 78 -6.52 -16.20 -13.44
C LEU A 78 -6.13 -15.67 -14.84
N THR A 79 -7.10 -15.42 -15.68
CA THR A 79 -6.88 -15.02 -17.09
C THR A 79 -7.31 -13.59 -17.38
N ASN A 80 -7.88 -12.90 -16.42
CA ASN A 80 -8.42 -11.54 -16.52
C ASN A 80 -7.49 -10.48 -15.94
N LEU A 81 -6.18 -10.79 -15.77
CA LEU A 81 -5.15 -9.83 -15.37
C LEU A 81 -4.28 -9.39 -16.55
N ARG A 82 -3.95 -8.11 -16.55
CA ARG A 82 -2.91 -7.52 -17.41
C ARG A 82 -1.86 -6.86 -16.53
N PHE A 83 -0.61 -6.89 -16.97
CA PHE A 83 0.53 -6.35 -16.23
C PHE A 83 1.11 -5.18 -17.03
N GLU A 84 1.28 -4.04 -16.37
CA GLU A 84 1.75 -2.81 -17.01
C GLU A 84 2.90 -2.21 -16.20
N ARG A 85 3.96 -1.78 -16.87
CA ARG A 85 5.07 -1.09 -16.23
C ARG A 85 4.92 0.41 -16.38
N ALA A 86 4.62 1.11 -15.27
CA ALA A 86 4.55 2.57 -15.27
C ALA A 86 4.77 3.15 -13.87
N ASP A 87 4.89 4.49 -13.82
CA ASP A 87 4.95 5.26 -12.59
C ASP A 87 3.53 5.60 -12.12
N ALA A 88 3.29 5.52 -10.79
CA ALA A 88 2.02 5.92 -10.18
C ALA A 88 1.67 7.40 -10.42
N ALA A 89 2.69 8.26 -10.57
CA ALA A 89 2.52 9.69 -10.83
C ALA A 89 2.29 10.03 -12.32
N ALA A 90 2.31 9.03 -13.23
CA ALA A 90 2.12 9.20 -14.68
C ALA A 90 1.48 7.94 -15.28
N LEU A 91 0.19 7.74 -15.05
CA LEU A 91 -0.53 6.55 -15.47
C LEU A 91 -0.77 6.54 -17.00
N PRO A 92 -0.38 5.48 -17.72
CA PRO A 92 -0.47 5.43 -19.20
C PRO A 92 -1.88 5.06 -19.68
N PHE A 93 -2.91 5.57 -19.01
CA PHE A 93 -4.30 5.28 -19.34
C PHE A 93 -5.08 6.57 -19.64
N PRO A 94 -6.08 6.51 -20.53
CA PRO A 94 -6.99 7.63 -20.74
C PRO A 94 -7.79 7.98 -19.48
N ASP A 95 -8.32 9.19 -19.45
CA ASP A 95 -9.26 9.61 -18.42
C ASP A 95 -10.48 8.67 -18.37
N ALA A 96 -11.09 8.53 -17.22
CA ALA A 96 -12.32 7.76 -17.02
C ALA A 96 -12.24 6.31 -17.56
N SER A 97 -11.14 5.61 -17.29
CA SER A 97 -10.87 4.25 -17.77
C SER A 97 -11.29 3.15 -16.78
N PHE A 98 -11.34 3.43 -15.48
CA PHE A 98 -11.51 2.41 -14.43
C PHE A 98 -12.67 2.72 -13.49
N ASP A 99 -13.33 1.67 -13.01
CA ASP A 99 -14.38 1.77 -11.99
C ASP A 99 -13.78 1.87 -10.59
N LEU A 100 -12.60 1.25 -10.41
CA LEU A 100 -11.87 1.20 -9.16
C LEU A 100 -10.37 1.33 -9.41
N VAL A 101 -9.72 2.16 -8.62
CA VAL A 101 -8.26 2.21 -8.50
C VAL A 101 -7.88 1.80 -7.08
N THR A 102 -6.92 0.90 -6.95
CA THR A 102 -6.39 0.44 -5.66
C THR A 102 -4.90 0.73 -5.56
N SER A 103 -4.41 0.96 -4.35
CA SER A 103 -3.00 0.92 -4.00
C SER A 103 -2.89 0.42 -2.56
N ARG A 104 -2.04 -0.59 -2.31
CA ARG A 104 -1.97 -1.20 -0.98
C ARG A 104 -0.53 -1.45 -0.56
N LEU A 105 -0.16 -0.92 0.62
CA LEU A 105 1.17 -1.08 1.27
C LEU A 105 2.33 -0.70 0.33
N ALA A 106 2.16 0.41 -0.40
CA ALA A 106 3.10 0.87 -1.43
C ALA A 106 3.26 2.39 -1.48
N ALA A 107 2.26 3.15 -1.08
CA ALA A 107 2.23 4.59 -1.28
C ALA A 107 3.23 5.34 -0.38
N HIS A 108 3.73 4.70 0.67
CA HIS A 108 4.85 5.21 1.48
C HIS A 108 6.19 5.27 0.71
N HIS A 109 6.25 4.71 -0.51
CA HIS A 109 7.37 4.84 -1.44
C HIS A 109 7.16 5.93 -2.50
N TYR A 110 5.99 6.55 -2.60
CA TYR A 110 5.72 7.55 -3.62
C TYR A 110 6.55 8.83 -3.38
N ALA A 111 7.32 9.22 -4.40
CA ALA A 111 8.06 10.47 -4.35
C ALA A 111 7.15 11.70 -4.37
N ASP A 112 6.02 11.62 -5.10
CA ASP A 112 4.95 12.62 -5.13
C ASP A 112 3.59 11.94 -4.95
N PRO A 113 3.14 11.73 -3.70
CA PRO A 113 1.86 11.08 -3.41
C PRO A 113 0.67 11.92 -3.91
N ALA A 114 0.78 13.25 -3.95
CA ALA A 114 -0.27 14.10 -4.47
C ALA A 114 -0.45 13.92 -5.99
N ALA A 115 0.65 13.78 -6.76
CA ALA A 115 0.57 13.48 -8.18
C ALA A 115 -0.05 12.09 -8.42
N ALA A 116 0.35 11.07 -7.64
CA ALA A 116 -0.21 9.73 -7.76
C ALA A 116 -1.72 9.70 -7.49
N VAL A 117 -2.19 10.42 -6.46
CA VAL A 117 -3.64 10.53 -6.17
C VAL A 117 -4.37 11.29 -7.27
N ARG A 118 -3.79 12.37 -7.84
CA ARG A 118 -4.39 13.09 -8.98
C ARG A 118 -4.51 12.20 -10.22
N GLU A 119 -3.49 11.41 -10.54
CA GLU A 119 -3.51 10.47 -11.67
C GLU A 119 -4.54 9.35 -11.44
N ALA A 120 -4.61 8.80 -10.21
CA ALA A 120 -5.63 7.84 -9.85
C ALA A 120 -7.05 8.43 -10.03
N ALA A 121 -7.28 9.67 -9.59
CA ALA A 121 -8.55 10.37 -9.79
C ALA A 121 -8.87 10.62 -11.28
N ARG A 122 -7.88 11.00 -12.09
CA ARG A 122 -8.04 11.24 -13.53
C ARG A 122 -8.53 10.00 -14.28
N VAL A 123 -7.98 8.85 -13.96
CA VAL A 123 -8.32 7.60 -14.66
C VAL A 123 -9.61 6.95 -14.14
N LEU A 124 -10.16 7.42 -13.03
CA LEU A 124 -11.45 6.98 -12.52
C LEU A 124 -12.62 7.52 -13.34
N ARG A 125 -13.60 6.66 -13.61
CA ARG A 125 -14.89 7.03 -14.20
C ARG A 125 -15.73 7.86 -13.21
N PRO A 126 -16.69 8.66 -13.71
CA PRO A 126 -17.74 9.22 -12.86
C PRO A 126 -18.39 8.10 -12.03
N GLY A 127 -18.50 8.28 -10.72
CA GLY A 127 -18.94 7.25 -9.78
C GLY A 127 -17.89 6.21 -9.36
N GLY A 128 -16.71 6.24 -9.98
CA GLY A 128 -15.59 5.37 -9.61
C GLY A 128 -14.95 5.73 -8.28
N ARG A 129 -14.17 4.79 -7.72
CA ARG A 129 -13.55 4.95 -6.41
C ARG A 129 -12.04 4.69 -6.41
N LEU A 130 -11.31 5.49 -5.62
CA LEU A 130 -9.93 5.20 -5.22
C LEU A 130 -9.94 4.59 -3.82
N MET A 131 -9.23 3.49 -3.63
CA MET A 131 -8.96 2.87 -2.34
C MET A 131 -7.45 2.79 -2.12
N LEU A 132 -6.95 3.55 -1.16
CA LEU A 132 -5.54 3.54 -0.79
C LEU A 132 -5.42 2.99 0.63
N SER A 133 -4.78 1.82 0.77
CA SER A 133 -4.44 1.21 2.05
C SER A 133 -2.95 1.35 2.29
N ASP A 134 -2.56 1.96 3.41
CA ASP A 134 -1.15 2.04 3.76
C ASP A 134 -0.94 2.16 5.28
N ILE A 135 0.33 2.01 5.68
CA ILE A 135 0.78 2.37 7.02
C ILE A 135 0.50 3.86 7.22
N VAL A 136 -0.04 4.19 8.39
CA VAL A 136 -0.38 5.58 8.73
C VAL A 136 0.37 6.04 9.97
N ALA A 137 0.98 7.21 9.86
CA ALA A 137 1.65 7.85 10.99
C ALA A 137 0.64 8.42 12.00
N SER A 138 1.06 8.49 13.24
CA SER A 138 0.32 9.15 14.32
C SER A 138 0.23 10.66 14.11
N ASP A 139 -0.81 11.29 14.67
CA ASP A 139 -0.88 12.74 14.76
C ASP A 139 0.09 13.33 15.81
N ASP A 140 0.60 12.51 16.74
CA ASP A 140 1.69 12.88 17.64
C ASP A 140 3.01 13.02 16.84
N PRO A 141 3.65 14.22 16.86
CA PRO A 141 4.87 14.45 16.09
C PRO A 141 6.05 13.56 16.49
N ALA A 142 6.14 13.14 17.76
CA ALA A 142 7.23 12.30 18.22
C ALA A 142 7.07 10.86 17.69
N LEU A 143 5.84 10.32 17.72
CA LEU A 143 5.53 9.02 17.16
C LEU A 143 5.63 8.99 15.65
N ASP A 144 5.20 10.04 14.94
CA ASP A 144 5.38 10.22 13.50
C ASP A 144 6.88 10.20 13.13
N THR A 145 7.69 10.96 13.85
CA THR A 145 9.14 10.99 13.62
C THR A 145 9.79 9.64 13.88
N PHE A 146 9.41 8.96 14.96
CA PHE A 146 9.96 7.65 15.32
C PHE A 146 9.63 6.59 14.26
N LEU A 147 8.37 6.52 13.79
CA LEU A 147 7.94 5.63 12.71
C LEU A 147 8.80 5.84 11.45
N ASN A 148 8.81 7.06 10.94
CA ASN A 148 9.53 7.37 9.69
C ASN A 148 11.05 7.18 9.82
N ALA A 149 11.62 7.33 11.03
CA ALA A 149 13.04 7.09 11.28
C ALA A 149 13.39 5.60 11.16
N PHE A 150 12.62 4.69 11.76
CA PHE A 150 12.93 3.28 11.64
C PHE A 150 12.57 2.69 10.27
N GLU A 151 11.53 3.19 9.59
CA GLU A 151 11.20 2.76 8.23
C GLU A 151 12.31 3.15 7.23
N VAL A 152 12.79 4.39 7.25
CA VAL A 152 13.89 4.80 6.35
C VAL A 152 15.22 4.09 6.68
N LEU A 153 15.45 3.73 7.96
CA LEU A 153 16.65 2.99 8.36
C LEU A 153 16.60 1.54 7.87
N ARG A 154 15.41 0.96 7.80
CA ARG A 154 15.17 -0.37 7.24
C ARG A 154 15.28 -0.38 5.71
N ASP A 155 14.64 0.59 5.05
CA ASP A 155 14.46 0.64 3.60
C ASP A 155 14.81 2.03 3.06
N ALA A 156 15.93 2.14 2.37
CA ALA A 156 16.36 3.41 1.78
C ALA A 156 15.43 3.94 0.67
N SER A 157 14.48 3.13 0.18
CA SER A 157 13.46 3.57 -0.78
C SER A 157 12.20 4.13 -0.11
N HIS A 158 12.11 4.04 1.24
CA HIS A 158 11.01 4.64 1.98
C HIS A 158 11.01 6.17 1.81
N ALA A 159 9.89 6.72 1.34
CA ALA A 159 9.71 8.16 1.23
C ALA A 159 9.08 8.71 2.51
N ARG A 160 7.86 8.26 2.85
CA ARG A 160 7.18 8.69 4.07
C ARG A 160 5.89 7.90 4.34
N ASP A 161 5.69 7.49 5.60
CA ASP A 161 4.38 7.18 6.13
C ASP A 161 3.63 8.48 6.45
N HIS A 162 2.54 8.72 5.76
CA HIS A 162 1.72 9.90 5.94
C HIS A 162 0.65 9.68 7.02
N ARG A 163 0.26 10.77 7.70
CA ARG A 163 -0.89 10.78 8.61
C ARG A 163 -2.18 10.68 7.81
N ILE A 164 -3.23 10.09 8.38
CA ILE A 164 -4.55 9.99 7.75
C ILE A 164 -5.02 11.35 7.21
N ARG A 165 -4.87 12.43 8.00
CA ARG A 165 -5.26 13.78 7.58
C ARG A 165 -4.52 14.29 6.34
N GLN A 166 -3.25 13.88 6.13
CA GLN A 166 -2.48 14.25 4.95
C GLN A 166 -3.00 13.52 3.72
N TRP A 167 -3.26 12.20 3.84
CA TRP A 167 -3.92 11.43 2.79
C TRP A 167 -5.27 12.04 2.41
N CYS A 168 -6.13 12.35 3.41
CA CYS A 168 -7.40 13.03 3.18
C CYS A 168 -7.23 14.40 2.49
N GLY A 169 -6.12 15.10 2.73
CA GLY A 169 -5.75 16.33 2.01
C GLY A 169 -5.51 16.05 0.53
N PHE A 170 -4.62 15.10 0.20
CA PHE A 170 -4.31 14.72 -1.19
C PHE A 170 -5.56 14.28 -1.97
N PHE A 171 -6.48 13.54 -1.31
CA PHE A 171 -7.74 13.14 -1.92
C PHE A 171 -8.63 14.35 -2.24
N ARG A 172 -8.82 15.28 -1.29
CA ARG A 172 -9.63 16.50 -1.52
C ARG A 172 -9.04 17.36 -2.62
N ASP A 173 -7.72 17.52 -2.64
CA ASP A 173 -7.01 18.31 -3.66
C ASP A 173 -7.15 17.69 -5.07
N ALA A 174 -7.40 16.38 -5.15
CA ALA A 174 -7.70 15.65 -6.38
C ALA A 174 -9.22 15.59 -6.70
N GLY A 175 -10.08 16.29 -5.94
CA GLY A 175 -11.53 16.30 -6.16
C GLY A 175 -12.27 15.06 -5.63
N LEU A 176 -11.63 14.26 -4.80
CA LEU A 176 -12.24 13.09 -4.18
C LEU A 176 -12.75 13.43 -2.78
N ALA A 177 -13.92 12.91 -2.40
CA ALA A 177 -14.45 13.02 -1.04
C ALA A 177 -13.90 11.86 -0.18
N PRO A 178 -12.93 12.10 0.75
CA PRO A 178 -12.31 11.02 1.49
C PRO A 178 -13.20 10.51 2.63
N GLU A 179 -13.25 9.18 2.74
CA GLU A 179 -13.74 8.40 3.87
C GLU A 179 -12.60 7.52 4.39
N VAL A 180 -12.59 7.20 5.68
CA VAL A 180 -11.53 6.42 6.31
C VAL A 180 -12.12 5.17 6.94
N LEU A 181 -11.55 4.01 6.57
CA LEU A 181 -11.86 2.73 7.17
C LEU A 181 -10.69 2.27 8.03
N GLY A 182 -10.96 1.62 9.14
CA GLY A 182 -9.96 1.24 10.14
C GLY A 182 -9.90 2.26 11.28
N PRO A 183 -8.76 2.44 11.94
CA PRO A 183 -7.48 1.75 11.68
C PRO A 183 -7.43 0.30 12.18
N TRP A 184 -6.50 -0.48 11.63
CA TRP A 184 -6.21 -1.85 12.06
C TRP A 184 -4.75 -2.00 12.46
N PRO A 185 -4.44 -2.76 13.54
CA PRO A 185 -3.07 -3.11 13.87
C PRO A 185 -2.55 -4.17 12.88
N MET A 186 -1.30 -3.98 12.46
CA MET A 186 -0.53 -4.96 11.69
C MET A 186 0.65 -5.42 12.54
N GLN A 187 0.65 -6.66 12.96
CA GLN A 187 1.75 -7.23 13.72
C GLN A 187 2.95 -7.51 12.79
N ILE A 188 4.12 -7.09 13.24
CA ILE A 188 5.38 -7.24 12.50
C ILE A 188 6.33 -8.12 13.31
N ASP A 189 6.75 -9.23 12.72
CA ASP A 189 7.90 -10.01 13.13
C ASP A 189 9.16 -9.28 12.65
N PHE A 190 10.00 -8.85 13.56
CA PHE A 190 11.16 -8.01 13.28
C PHE A 190 12.15 -8.68 12.34
N ASP A 191 12.50 -9.94 12.60
CA ASP A 191 13.52 -10.65 11.82
C ASP A 191 13.02 -10.91 10.39
N ALA A 192 11.78 -11.36 10.21
CA ALA A 192 11.17 -11.52 8.90
C ALA A 192 11.02 -10.17 8.14
N TRP A 193 10.80 -9.08 8.87
CA TRP A 193 10.63 -7.74 8.29
C TRP A 193 11.94 -7.19 7.72
N VAL A 194 13.07 -7.33 8.44
CA VAL A 194 14.38 -6.89 7.95
C VAL A 194 14.94 -7.84 6.87
N GLU A 195 14.69 -9.14 6.99
CA GLU A 195 15.13 -10.14 6.01
C GLU A 195 14.44 -9.97 4.66
N ARG A 196 13.15 -9.64 4.65
CA ARG A 196 12.32 -9.52 3.42
C ARG A 196 12.96 -8.64 2.36
N ILE A 197 13.53 -7.50 2.74
CA ILE A 197 14.18 -6.57 1.82
C ILE A 197 15.71 -6.66 1.87
N ARG A 198 16.25 -7.59 2.66
CA ARG A 198 17.69 -7.74 2.89
C ARG A 198 18.30 -6.46 3.48
N THR A 199 17.67 -5.93 4.52
CA THR A 199 18.17 -4.74 5.23
C THR A 199 19.66 -4.92 5.58
N PRO A 200 20.54 -3.94 5.28
CA PRO A 200 21.96 -4.07 5.56
C PRO A 200 22.23 -4.36 7.04
N PRO A 201 23.20 -5.22 7.38
CA PRO A 201 23.49 -5.60 8.78
C PRO A 201 23.74 -4.39 9.70
N ALA A 202 24.39 -3.33 9.21
CA ALA A 202 24.60 -2.11 9.97
C ALA A 202 23.28 -1.39 10.31
N SER A 203 22.32 -1.38 9.38
CA SER A 203 20.98 -0.83 9.61
C SER A 203 20.20 -1.67 10.61
N VAL A 204 20.31 -3.01 10.57
CA VAL A 204 19.68 -3.90 11.56
C VAL A 204 20.21 -3.64 12.97
N VAL A 205 21.53 -3.44 13.12
CA VAL A 205 22.12 -3.04 14.40
C VAL A 205 21.56 -1.68 14.85
N GLY A 206 21.46 -0.72 13.94
CA GLY A 206 20.88 0.61 14.22
C GLY A 206 19.41 0.54 14.62
N LEU A 207 18.61 -0.30 13.97
CA LEU A 207 17.21 -0.53 14.30
C LEU A 207 17.03 -1.10 15.72
N ARG A 208 17.82 -2.12 16.07
CA ARG A 208 17.79 -2.70 17.43
C ARG A 208 18.19 -1.66 18.47
N ALA A 209 19.26 -0.91 18.24
CA ALA A 209 19.68 0.16 19.14
C ALA A 209 18.60 1.26 19.29
N LEU A 210 17.93 1.64 18.19
CA LEU A 210 16.79 2.57 18.23
C LEU A 210 15.63 2.04 19.07
N PHE A 211 15.31 0.76 18.95
CA PHE A 211 14.23 0.12 19.71
C PHE A 211 14.60 -0.08 21.20
N ASP A 212 15.86 -0.42 21.50
CA ASP A 212 16.37 -0.53 22.89
C ASP A 212 16.25 0.79 23.65
N HIS A 213 16.52 1.92 22.95
CA HIS A 213 16.48 3.26 23.51
C HIS A 213 15.18 4.02 23.21
N ALA A 214 14.15 3.32 22.70
CA ALA A 214 12.88 3.95 22.39
C ALA A 214 12.25 4.59 23.64
N PRO A 215 11.78 5.85 23.55
CA PRO A 215 11.02 6.47 24.63
C PRO A 215 9.82 5.61 25.03
N ALA A 216 9.46 5.61 26.31
CA ALA A 216 8.34 4.80 26.81
C ALA A 216 7.04 4.99 25.99
N PRO A 217 6.63 6.22 25.61
CA PRO A 217 5.44 6.41 24.76
C PRO A 217 5.56 5.74 23.38
N SER A 218 6.76 5.75 22.77
CA SER A 218 6.98 5.08 21.49
C SER A 218 6.96 3.56 21.63
N ARG A 219 7.62 3.03 22.67
CA ARG A 219 7.60 1.58 22.98
C ARG A 219 6.18 1.08 23.18
N GLU A 220 5.35 1.83 23.92
CA GLU A 220 3.95 1.50 24.15
C GLU A 220 3.11 1.59 22.87
N ALA A 221 3.21 2.70 22.14
CA ALA A 221 2.42 2.94 20.93
C ALA A 221 2.68 1.88 19.86
N PHE A 222 3.95 1.52 19.63
CA PHE A 222 4.33 0.51 18.65
C PHE A 222 4.35 -0.91 19.25
N GLY A 223 4.14 -1.08 20.56
CA GLY A 223 4.12 -2.39 21.23
C GLY A 223 5.42 -3.16 21.04
N ILE A 224 6.56 -2.45 21.11
CA ILE A 224 7.88 -3.04 20.89
C ILE A 224 8.19 -4.04 21.99
N SER A 225 8.35 -5.32 21.64
CA SER A 225 8.69 -6.42 22.55
C SER A 225 10.19 -6.48 22.83
N ASP A 226 10.59 -7.31 23.79
CA ASP A 226 12.00 -7.60 24.06
C ASP A 226 12.69 -8.38 22.93
N GLY A 227 11.91 -9.05 22.07
CA GLY A 227 12.35 -9.69 20.82
C GLY A 227 12.33 -8.76 19.61
N TYR A 228 12.05 -7.47 19.82
CA TYR A 228 11.89 -6.43 18.77
C TYR A 228 10.65 -6.53 17.90
N ASP A 229 9.79 -7.52 18.05
CA ASP A 229 8.50 -7.53 17.37
C ASP A 229 7.70 -6.29 17.74
N PHE A 230 6.96 -5.76 16.79
CA PHE A 230 6.21 -4.51 16.98
C PHE A 230 4.93 -4.50 16.13
N ARG A 231 4.16 -3.45 16.25
CA ARG A 231 2.94 -3.26 15.44
C ARG A 231 2.97 -1.93 14.70
N LEU A 232 2.49 -1.97 13.49
CA LEU A 232 2.16 -0.80 12.67
C LEU A 232 0.65 -0.59 12.66
N THR A 233 0.22 0.58 12.23
CA THR A 233 -1.20 0.89 12.04
C THR A 233 -1.46 1.06 10.56
N VAL A 234 -2.46 0.35 10.03
CA VAL A 234 -2.90 0.45 8.64
C VAL A 234 -4.29 1.06 8.60
N ALA A 235 -4.55 1.93 7.63
CA ALA A 235 -5.88 2.44 7.34
C ALA A 235 -6.14 2.44 5.84
N VAL A 236 -7.41 2.36 5.46
CA VAL A 236 -7.85 2.52 4.07
C VAL A 236 -8.50 3.89 3.93
N ILE A 237 -7.99 4.69 3.02
CA ILE A 237 -8.61 5.94 2.60
C ILE A 237 -9.36 5.67 1.30
N VAL A 238 -10.66 5.91 1.31
CA VAL A 238 -11.53 5.72 0.14
C VAL A 238 -12.00 7.09 -0.34
N GLY A 239 -11.98 7.31 -1.65
CA GLY A 239 -12.55 8.53 -2.23
C GLY A 239 -13.26 8.24 -3.53
N GLY A 240 -14.38 8.91 -3.78
CA GLY A 240 -15.16 8.75 -5.01
C GLY A 240 -15.26 10.04 -5.79
N ILE A 241 -15.31 9.92 -7.12
CA ILE A 241 -15.74 11.01 -8.00
C ILE A 241 -17.25 11.04 -7.96
N SER A 242 -17.84 12.23 -7.67
CA SER A 242 -19.30 12.41 -7.73
C SER A 242 -19.81 11.99 -9.12
N ALA A 243 -20.82 11.13 -9.16
CA ALA A 243 -21.54 10.92 -10.40
C ALA A 243 -22.14 12.26 -10.79
N GLY A 244 -21.70 12.83 -11.91
CA GLY A 244 -22.24 14.09 -12.41
C GLY A 244 -23.75 14.01 -12.49
N SER A 245 -24.41 15.00 -11.95
CA SER A 245 -25.87 15.19 -12.07
C SER A 245 -26.28 15.50 -13.50
#